data_57244c5a235aa683d182d878f79bb504
#
_entry.id   57244c5a235aa683d182d878f79bb504
#
_cell.length_a   1.000
_cell.length_b   1.000
_cell.length_c   1.000
_cell.angle_alpha   90.00
_cell.angle_beta   90.00
_cell.angle_gamma   90.00
#
_symmetry.space_group_name_H-M   'P 1'
#
loop_
_entity.id
_entity.type
_entity.pdbx_description
1 polymer ?
#
loop_
_entity_poly.entity_id
_entity_poly.type
_entity_poly.pdbx_seq_one_letter_code
_entity_poly.pdbx_strand_id
1 'polypeptide(L)'
;MSLIAEDIRVSYGKREALRGVSLTALPGEVTAIVGPNGSGKSTLLGAITASLPYRGAVSLNGQDIRGMKPWQLAAQRAVLPQASRLAFPFTVMEVVRLGLQSGTAGDRAEVPMQALARVGLAHYADRTFQELSGGEAQRVMLARVLAQVWAPFENGQPRWLLLDEPVSSLDIAHQLQVMDIARGFARAGGGVIAVMHDLNLTALYADRVALLATGKRMAFGRPQEVLTDEILSDAYGCALRVSAPPPAGIPFVLPHAASA
;
A
#
# COMPACT_ATOMS: atom_id res chain seq x y z
N MET A 1 -13.05 6.86 13.13
CA MET A 1 -11.68 6.29 13.17
C MET A 1 -11.02 6.53 11.83
N SER A 2 -9.74 6.86 11.79
CA SER A 2 -9.02 7.27 10.58
C SER A 2 -7.52 7.12 10.79
N LEU A 3 -6.75 7.18 9.70
CA LEU A 3 -5.33 7.45 9.73
C LEU A 3 -5.12 8.87 9.21
N ILE A 4 -4.55 9.74 10.04
CA ILE A 4 -4.36 11.15 9.72
C ILE A 4 -2.87 11.48 9.85
N ALA A 5 -2.31 12.08 8.82
CA ALA A 5 -0.99 12.69 8.79
C ALA A 5 -1.17 14.21 8.61
N GLU A 6 -0.57 15.02 9.48
CA GLU A 6 -0.72 16.48 9.48
C GLU A 6 0.65 17.18 9.42
N ASP A 7 0.81 18.06 8.46
CA ASP A 7 2.01 18.89 8.21
C ASP A 7 3.31 18.08 8.25
N ILE A 8 3.32 16.93 7.56
CA ILE A 8 4.48 16.04 7.58
C ILE A 8 5.64 16.66 6.81
N ARG A 9 6.76 16.84 7.52
CA ARG A 9 8.03 17.34 7.00
C ARG A 9 9.13 16.34 7.26
N VAL A 10 9.90 16.03 6.22
CA VAL A 10 11.05 15.12 6.29
C VAL A 10 12.21 15.74 5.53
N SER A 11 13.40 15.71 6.13
CA SER A 11 14.64 16.20 5.51
C SER A 11 15.73 15.15 5.54
N TYR A 12 16.44 14.99 4.44
CA TYR A 12 17.68 14.22 4.32
C TYR A 12 18.85 15.17 4.16
N GLY A 13 19.57 15.42 5.25
CA GLY A 13 20.59 16.46 5.31
C GLY A 13 19.97 17.83 5.01
N LYS A 14 20.45 18.51 3.97
CA LYS A 14 19.95 19.84 3.55
C LYS A 14 18.73 19.78 2.61
N ARG A 15 18.38 18.59 2.10
CA ARG A 15 17.25 18.40 1.16
C ARG A 15 15.98 18.10 1.91
N GLU A 16 15.00 18.98 1.81
CA GLU A 16 13.65 18.74 2.31
C GLU A 16 12.89 17.86 1.30
N ALA A 17 12.60 16.62 1.70
CA ALA A 17 11.90 15.63 0.89
C ALA A 17 10.39 15.78 0.98
N LEU A 18 9.86 16.18 2.16
CA LEU A 18 8.45 16.52 2.36
C LEU A 18 8.34 17.89 3.01
N ARG A 19 7.42 18.71 2.50
CA ARG A 19 7.28 20.14 2.81
C ARG A 19 5.88 20.45 3.35
N GLY A 20 5.46 19.76 4.41
CA GLY A 20 4.16 19.99 5.03
C GLY A 20 3.02 19.26 4.31
N VAL A 21 3.17 17.96 4.10
CA VAL A 21 2.15 17.12 3.46
C VAL A 21 1.14 16.67 4.52
N SER A 22 -0.15 16.86 4.22
CA SER A 22 -1.25 16.34 5.04
C SER A 22 -2.10 15.36 4.24
N LEU A 23 -2.53 14.26 4.90
CA LEU A 23 -3.31 13.17 4.31
C LEU A 23 -4.31 12.64 5.35
N THR A 24 -5.53 12.39 4.94
CA THR A 24 -6.53 11.68 5.76
C THR A 24 -7.01 10.47 4.98
N ALA A 25 -6.84 9.27 5.55
CA ALA A 25 -7.38 8.02 5.03
C ALA A 25 -8.49 7.52 5.95
N LEU A 26 -9.56 6.97 5.36
CA LEU A 26 -10.71 6.45 6.08
C LEU A 26 -10.76 4.92 5.99
N PRO A 27 -11.28 4.24 7.03
CA PRO A 27 -11.61 2.82 6.92
C PRO A 27 -12.75 2.63 5.89
N GLY A 28 -12.75 1.48 5.24
CA GLY A 28 -13.67 1.21 4.13
C GLY A 28 -13.16 1.68 2.77
N GLU A 29 -12.06 2.47 2.73
CA GLU A 29 -11.52 3.07 1.52
C GLU A 29 -10.08 2.61 1.21
N VAL A 30 -9.75 2.58 -0.08
CA VAL A 30 -8.38 2.49 -0.59
C VAL A 30 -7.91 3.90 -0.93
N THR A 31 -6.93 4.42 -0.20
CA THR A 31 -6.27 5.70 -0.47
C THR A 31 -4.95 5.45 -1.21
N ALA A 32 -4.86 5.89 -2.45
CA ALA A 32 -3.63 5.78 -3.24
C ALA A 32 -2.76 7.04 -3.08
N ILE A 33 -1.45 6.85 -2.94
CA ILE A 33 -0.45 7.92 -3.01
C ILE A 33 0.27 7.77 -4.35
N VAL A 34 0.13 8.76 -5.24
CA VAL A 34 0.71 8.77 -6.59
C VAL A 34 1.59 10.00 -6.81
N GLY A 35 2.34 10.00 -7.90
CA GLY A 35 3.18 11.12 -8.33
C GLY A 35 4.49 10.64 -8.96
N PRO A 36 5.26 11.54 -9.57
CA PRO A 36 6.51 11.21 -10.24
C PRO A 36 7.56 10.64 -9.27
N ASN A 37 8.62 10.05 -9.84
CA ASN A 37 9.74 9.54 -9.03
C ASN A 37 10.41 10.70 -8.28
N GLY A 38 10.74 10.44 -7.01
CA GLY A 38 11.32 11.46 -6.13
C GLY A 38 10.33 12.51 -5.60
N SER A 39 9.02 12.36 -5.80
CA SER A 39 8.01 13.27 -5.27
C SER A 39 7.79 13.16 -3.75
N GLY A 40 8.31 12.10 -3.10
CA GLY A 40 8.20 11.89 -1.66
C GLY A 40 7.19 10.82 -1.23
N LYS A 41 6.64 9.99 -2.14
CA LYS A 41 5.64 8.96 -1.84
C LYS A 41 6.07 7.99 -0.75
N SER A 42 7.17 7.25 -0.96
CA SER A 42 7.69 6.29 0.03
C SER A 42 8.21 7.00 1.29
N THR A 43 8.67 8.26 1.17
CA THR A 43 9.01 9.08 2.35
C THR A 43 7.78 9.41 3.19
N LEU A 44 6.65 9.75 2.56
CA LEU A 44 5.39 9.97 3.27
C LEU A 44 4.89 8.68 3.94
N LEU A 45 4.94 7.57 3.23
CA LEU A 45 4.58 6.27 3.81
C LEU A 45 5.52 5.92 4.97
N GLY A 46 6.83 6.17 4.84
CA GLY A 46 7.81 5.98 5.90
C GLY A 46 7.54 6.83 7.16
N ALA A 47 7.09 8.07 7.00
CA ALA A 47 6.66 8.92 8.10
C ALA A 47 5.37 8.38 8.75
N ILE A 48 4.37 8.01 7.97
CA ILE A 48 3.11 7.41 8.44
C ILE A 48 3.36 6.09 9.20
N THR A 49 4.38 5.34 8.79
CA THR A 49 4.78 4.10 9.47
C THR A 49 5.76 4.32 10.63
N ALA A 50 6.16 5.54 10.93
CA ALA A 50 7.21 5.88 11.89
C ALA A 50 8.54 5.11 11.64
N SER A 51 8.79 4.69 10.41
CA SER A 51 10.07 4.09 9.99
C SER A 51 11.13 5.16 9.68
N LEU A 52 10.72 6.42 9.57
CA LEU A 52 11.57 7.59 9.33
C LEU A 52 11.27 8.67 10.38
N PRO A 53 12.29 9.44 10.81
CA PRO A 53 12.05 10.63 11.62
C PRO A 53 11.31 11.70 10.80
N TYR A 54 10.32 12.33 11.41
CA TYR A 54 9.51 13.37 10.78
C TYR A 54 9.09 14.47 11.77
N ARG A 55 8.74 15.65 11.25
CA ARG A 55 7.99 16.70 11.96
C ARG A 55 6.54 16.65 11.52
N GLY A 56 5.64 17.21 12.32
CA GLY A 56 4.19 17.11 12.12
C GLY A 56 3.58 16.07 13.05
N ALA A 57 2.37 15.63 12.78
CA ALA A 57 1.67 14.64 13.59
C ALA A 57 1.11 13.49 12.71
N VAL A 58 1.14 12.27 13.24
CA VAL A 58 0.44 11.12 12.65
C VAL A 58 -0.40 10.47 13.72
N SER A 59 -1.69 10.34 13.47
CA SER A 59 -2.61 9.61 14.35
C SER A 59 -3.22 8.41 13.63
N LEU A 60 -3.36 7.33 14.38
CA LEU A 60 -3.99 6.08 13.97
C LEU A 60 -5.16 5.79 14.91
N ASN A 61 -6.37 5.71 14.36
CA ASN A 61 -7.59 5.47 15.13
C ASN A 61 -7.76 6.44 16.32
N GLY A 62 -7.33 7.70 16.15
CA GLY A 62 -7.42 8.75 17.18
C GLY A 62 -6.26 8.80 18.18
N GLN A 63 -5.23 7.97 18.03
CA GLN A 63 -4.04 7.95 18.90
C GLN A 63 -2.80 8.42 18.13
N ASP A 64 -1.96 9.30 18.72
CA ASP A 64 -0.66 9.68 18.15
C ASP A 64 0.26 8.44 18.14
N ILE A 65 0.77 8.08 16.95
CA ILE A 65 1.61 6.88 16.79
C ILE A 65 2.94 6.96 17.55
N ARG A 66 3.44 8.15 17.86
CA ARG A 66 4.68 8.35 18.64
C ARG A 66 4.56 7.88 20.08
N GLY A 67 3.35 7.92 20.64
CA GLY A 67 3.05 7.43 21.99
C GLY A 67 2.77 5.93 22.04
N MET A 68 2.63 5.26 20.91
CA MET A 68 2.27 3.84 20.85
C MET A 68 3.52 2.95 20.91
N LYS A 69 3.42 1.86 21.66
CA LYS A 69 4.47 0.82 21.68
C LYS A 69 4.46 0.05 20.36
N PRO A 70 5.62 -0.51 19.89
CA PRO A 70 5.71 -1.24 18.63
C PRO A 70 4.67 -2.34 18.46
N TRP A 71 4.37 -3.11 19.50
CA TRP A 71 3.37 -4.17 19.46
C TRP A 71 1.94 -3.64 19.32
N GLN A 72 1.62 -2.45 19.87
CA GLN A 72 0.32 -1.80 19.69
C GLN A 72 0.12 -1.35 18.25
N LEU A 73 1.17 -0.81 17.63
CA LEU A 73 1.16 -0.48 16.22
C LEU A 73 1.03 -1.73 15.35
N ALA A 74 1.80 -2.78 15.63
CA ALA A 74 1.74 -4.04 14.90
C ALA A 74 0.35 -4.70 14.97
N ALA A 75 -0.36 -4.54 16.08
CA ALA A 75 -1.73 -5.02 16.23
C ALA A 75 -2.77 -4.24 15.40
N GLN A 76 -2.48 -2.97 15.03
CA GLN A 76 -3.43 -2.12 14.31
C GLN A 76 -3.11 -1.95 12.84
N ARG A 77 -1.86 -2.16 12.43
CA ARG A 77 -1.43 -1.98 11.03
C ARG A 77 -0.37 -2.99 10.62
N ALA A 78 -0.39 -3.36 9.36
CA ALA A 78 0.69 -4.10 8.71
C ALA A 78 1.25 -3.30 7.55
N VAL A 79 2.56 -3.44 7.31
CA VAL A 79 3.29 -2.69 6.29
C VAL A 79 3.95 -3.67 5.32
N LEU A 80 3.61 -3.55 4.04
CA LEU A 80 4.32 -4.20 2.94
C LEU A 80 5.35 -3.21 2.39
N PRO A 81 6.65 -3.40 2.64
CA PRO A 81 7.69 -2.54 2.08
C PRO A 81 7.94 -2.86 0.60
N GLN A 82 8.49 -1.90 -0.14
CA GLN A 82 8.84 -2.03 -1.56
C GLN A 82 9.78 -3.21 -1.84
N ALA A 83 10.74 -3.47 -0.95
CA ALA A 83 11.66 -4.60 -1.05
C ALA A 83 11.86 -5.25 0.32
N SER A 84 11.89 -6.58 0.33
CA SER A 84 12.17 -7.36 1.53
C SER A 84 13.24 -8.39 1.22
N ARG A 85 14.35 -8.30 1.94
CA ARG A 85 15.39 -9.34 1.93
C ARG A 85 15.39 -10.06 3.29
N LEU A 86 15.25 -11.37 3.24
CA LEU A 86 15.38 -12.20 4.43
C LEU A 86 16.78 -12.78 4.45
N ALA A 87 17.48 -12.60 5.58
CA ALA A 87 18.87 -13.03 5.72
C ALA A 87 19.01 -14.54 5.95
N PHE A 88 17.93 -15.21 6.38
CA PHE A 88 17.93 -16.65 6.71
C PHE A 88 17.07 -17.44 5.72
N PRO A 89 17.38 -18.73 5.48
CA PRO A 89 16.65 -19.59 4.56
C PRO A 89 15.32 -20.10 5.18
N PHE A 90 14.38 -19.18 5.36
CA PHE A 90 13.03 -19.52 5.82
C PHE A 90 12.23 -20.21 4.72
N THR A 91 11.37 -21.13 5.09
CA THR A 91 10.29 -21.60 4.23
C THR A 91 9.22 -20.49 4.06
N VAL A 92 8.45 -20.59 2.99
CA VAL A 92 7.31 -19.67 2.72
C VAL A 92 6.34 -19.66 3.90
N MET A 93 6.01 -20.80 4.47
CA MET A 93 5.16 -20.93 5.63
C MET A 93 5.72 -20.19 6.86
N GLU A 94 7.01 -20.34 7.12
CA GLU A 94 7.66 -19.65 8.25
C GLU A 94 7.61 -18.13 8.07
N VAL A 95 7.86 -17.63 6.85
CA VAL A 95 7.74 -16.19 6.55
C VAL A 95 6.34 -15.66 6.88
N VAL A 96 5.28 -16.38 6.48
CA VAL A 96 3.91 -15.93 6.75
C VAL A 96 3.58 -16.01 8.24
N ARG A 97 4.08 -17.02 8.95
CA ARG A 97 3.93 -17.14 10.42
C ARG A 97 4.55 -15.98 11.20
N LEU A 98 5.63 -15.36 10.69
CA LEU A 98 6.20 -14.15 11.32
C LEU A 98 5.16 -13.00 11.35
N GLY A 99 4.29 -12.90 10.34
CA GLY A 99 3.17 -11.95 10.36
C GLY A 99 2.17 -12.25 11.46
N LEU A 100 1.78 -13.52 11.59
CA LEU A 100 0.83 -13.98 12.62
C LEU A 100 1.33 -13.67 14.04
N GLN A 101 2.61 -13.94 14.32
CA GLN A 101 3.23 -13.68 15.63
C GLN A 101 3.27 -12.19 15.98
N SER A 102 3.34 -11.32 14.99
CA SER A 102 3.37 -9.87 15.18
C SER A 102 1.97 -9.25 15.31
N GLY A 103 0.92 -10.00 15.00
CA GLY A 103 -0.46 -9.53 14.89
C GLY A 103 -1.35 -9.94 16.06
N THR A 104 -2.67 -9.84 15.84
CA THR A 104 -3.71 -10.18 16.81
C THR A 104 -4.28 -11.59 16.66
N ALA A 105 -3.90 -12.31 15.60
CA ALA A 105 -4.43 -13.64 15.26
C ALA A 105 -3.51 -14.78 15.70
N GLY A 106 -2.65 -14.57 16.71
CA GLY A 106 -1.61 -15.51 17.15
C GLY A 106 -2.09 -16.93 17.48
N ASP A 107 -3.32 -17.08 17.95
CA ASP A 107 -3.90 -18.38 18.31
C ASP A 107 -4.60 -19.10 17.12
N ARG A 108 -4.63 -18.48 15.94
CA ARG A 108 -5.30 -19.00 14.73
C ARG A 108 -4.29 -19.69 13.82
N ALA A 109 -3.98 -20.94 14.10
CA ALA A 109 -2.98 -21.73 13.38
C ALA A 109 -3.26 -21.89 11.87
N GLU A 110 -4.53 -21.78 11.45
CA GLU A 110 -4.98 -21.90 10.05
C GLU A 110 -4.70 -20.63 9.21
N VAL A 111 -4.54 -19.46 9.83
CA VAL A 111 -4.41 -18.17 9.13
C VAL A 111 -3.25 -18.12 8.14
N PRO A 112 -2.04 -18.63 8.44
CA PRO A 112 -0.94 -18.59 7.48
C PRO A 112 -1.26 -19.33 6.17
N MET A 113 -1.86 -20.51 6.25
CA MET A 113 -2.26 -21.27 5.06
C MET A 113 -3.36 -20.57 4.29
N GLN A 114 -4.35 -19.99 4.98
CA GLN A 114 -5.42 -19.21 4.35
C GLN A 114 -4.87 -17.94 3.68
N ALA A 115 -3.87 -17.28 4.28
CA ALA A 115 -3.22 -16.12 3.68
C ALA A 115 -2.45 -16.48 2.41
N LEU A 116 -1.74 -17.63 2.41
CA LEU A 116 -1.09 -18.16 1.22
C LEU A 116 -2.10 -18.52 0.12
N ALA A 117 -3.23 -19.11 0.48
CA ALA A 117 -4.29 -19.43 -0.47
C ALA A 117 -4.86 -18.16 -1.13
N ARG A 118 -5.06 -17.06 -0.38
CA ARG A 118 -5.53 -15.77 -0.92
C ARG A 118 -4.61 -15.19 -1.98
N VAL A 119 -3.31 -15.41 -1.87
CA VAL A 119 -2.32 -14.94 -2.85
C VAL A 119 -1.96 -15.99 -3.91
N GLY A 120 -2.67 -17.13 -3.93
CA GLY A 120 -2.48 -18.22 -4.92
C GLY A 120 -1.20 -19.06 -4.69
N LEU A 121 -0.63 -19.07 -3.48
CA LEU A 121 0.65 -19.72 -3.19
C LEU A 121 0.57 -20.79 -2.08
N ALA A 122 -0.61 -21.38 -1.82
CA ALA A 122 -0.77 -22.42 -0.81
C ALA A 122 0.16 -23.62 -1.04
N HIS A 123 0.39 -24.00 -2.30
CA HIS A 123 1.25 -25.13 -2.68
C HIS A 123 2.76 -24.84 -2.58
N TYR A 124 3.15 -23.61 -2.20
CA TYR A 124 4.53 -23.19 -1.99
C TYR A 124 4.95 -23.22 -0.52
N ALA A 125 4.09 -23.65 0.39
CA ALA A 125 4.28 -23.54 1.84
C ALA A 125 5.67 -24.05 2.33
N ASP A 126 6.13 -25.17 1.78
CA ASP A 126 7.39 -25.81 2.18
C ASP A 126 8.60 -25.38 1.34
N ARG A 127 8.40 -24.52 0.31
CA ARG A 127 9.54 -24.02 -0.50
C ARG A 127 10.35 -23.00 0.28
N THR A 128 11.63 -22.92 -0.03
CA THR A 128 12.54 -21.89 0.49
C THR A 128 12.21 -20.54 -0.11
N PHE A 129 12.06 -19.52 0.71
CA PHE A 129 11.67 -18.15 0.26
C PHE A 129 12.66 -17.58 -0.76
N GLN A 130 13.97 -17.85 -0.60
CA GLN A 130 15.03 -17.35 -1.50
C GLN A 130 14.98 -17.96 -2.91
N GLU A 131 14.28 -19.07 -3.11
CA GLU A 131 14.11 -19.73 -4.41
C GLU A 131 12.96 -19.14 -5.23
N LEU A 132 12.19 -18.24 -4.65
CA LEU A 132 11.04 -17.63 -5.29
C LEU A 132 11.46 -16.55 -6.29
N SER A 133 10.69 -16.44 -7.38
CA SER A 133 10.75 -15.26 -8.25
C SER A 133 10.37 -14.00 -7.49
N GLY A 134 10.75 -12.82 -8.01
CA GLY A 134 10.41 -11.54 -7.38
C GLY A 134 8.91 -11.35 -7.14
N GLY A 135 8.08 -11.75 -8.11
CA GLY A 135 6.63 -11.67 -7.98
C GLY A 135 6.03 -12.65 -6.97
N GLU A 136 6.56 -13.88 -6.89
CA GLU A 136 6.15 -14.85 -5.87
C GLU A 136 6.56 -14.38 -4.48
N ALA A 137 7.80 -13.89 -4.31
CA ALA A 137 8.28 -13.36 -3.04
C ALA A 137 7.43 -12.16 -2.57
N GLN A 138 7.04 -11.26 -3.48
CA GLN A 138 6.16 -10.13 -3.18
C GLN A 138 4.77 -10.60 -2.71
N ARG A 139 4.18 -11.61 -3.35
CA ARG A 139 2.90 -12.19 -2.92
C ARG A 139 3.00 -12.93 -1.58
N VAL A 140 4.10 -13.62 -1.29
CA VAL A 140 4.35 -14.21 0.04
C VAL A 140 4.44 -13.11 1.11
N MET A 141 5.13 -12.00 0.81
CA MET A 141 5.19 -10.86 1.73
C MET A 141 3.81 -10.21 1.93
N LEU A 142 2.96 -10.16 0.91
CA LEU A 142 1.57 -9.75 1.06
C LEU A 142 0.80 -10.73 1.97
N ALA A 143 0.96 -12.04 1.79
CA ALA A 143 0.35 -13.03 2.69
C ALA A 143 0.79 -12.84 4.15
N ARG A 144 2.07 -12.54 4.39
CA ARG A 144 2.61 -12.22 5.71
C ARG A 144 1.90 -11.03 6.35
N VAL A 145 1.73 -9.91 5.62
CA VAL A 145 1.08 -8.71 6.17
C VAL A 145 -0.42 -8.89 6.35
N LEU A 146 -1.07 -9.70 5.50
CA LEU A 146 -2.46 -10.11 5.68
C LEU A 146 -2.63 -10.95 6.95
N ALA A 147 -1.74 -11.91 7.20
CA ALA A 147 -1.78 -12.72 8.41
C ALA A 147 -1.63 -11.87 9.69
N GLN A 148 -0.88 -10.79 9.63
CA GLN A 148 -0.68 -9.87 10.75
C GLN A 148 -1.97 -9.13 11.15
N VAL A 149 -2.76 -8.69 10.17
CA VAL A 149 -4.02 -7.94 10.36
C VAL A 149 -5.20 -8.69 9.73
N TRP A 150 -5.28 -9.99 10.00
CA TRP A 150 -6.18 -10.92 9.32
C TRP A 150 -7.65 -10.49 9.33
N ALA A 151 -8.13 -9.95 10.45
CA ALA A 151 -9.45 -9.36 10.55
C ALA A 151 -9.37 -7.85 10.23
N PRO A 152 -9.93 -7.37 9.11
CA PRO A 152 -9.90 -5.95 8.72
C PRO A 152 -10.54 -5.02 9.75
N PHE A 153 -11.53 -5.53 10.50
CA PHE A 153 -12.19 -4.82 11.59
C PHE A 153 -12.34 -5.78 12.78
N GLU A 154 -11.87 -5.38 13.95
CA GLU A 154 -11.91 -6.21 15.14
C GLU A 154 -11.95 -5.35 16.40
N ASN A 155 -12.73 -5.78 17.40
CA ASN A 155 -12.91 -5.08 18.68
C ASN A 155 -13.34 -3.59 18.50
N GLY A 156 -14.21 -3.32 17.54
CA GLY A 156 -14.69 -1.97 17.26
C GLY A 156 -13.69 -1.06 16.58
N GLN A 157 -12.53 -1.58 16.10
CA GLN A 157 -11.48 -0.79 15.47
C GLN A 157 -11.07 -1.32 14.11
N PRO A 158 -10.86 -0.45 13.11
CA PRO A 158 -10.31 -0.83 11.82
C PRO A 158 -8.82 -1.17 11.95
N ARG A 159 -8.39 -2.16 11.17
CA ARG A 159 -6.99 -2.47 10.90
C ARG A 159 -6.56 -1.81 9.59
N TRP A 160 -5.26 -1.63 9.43
CA TRP A 160 -4.72 -0.89 8.30
C TRP A 160 -3.69 -1.71 7.52
N LEU A 161 -3.81 -1.71 6.19
CA LEU A 161 -2.78 -2.18 5.27
C LEU A 161 -2.07 -0.97 4.66
N LEU A 162 -0.75 -0.91 4.82
CA LEU A 162 0.11 0.13 4.26
C LEU A 162 1.03 -0.54 3.24
N LEU A 163 0.85 -0.25 1.97
CA LEU A 163 1.46 -0.97 0.86
C LEU A 163 2.38 -0.03 0.07
N ASP A 164 3.68 -0.34 0.03
CA ASP A 164 4.65 0.41 -0.79
C ASP A 164 4.90 -0.33 -2.11
N GLU A 165 4.34 0.18 -3.21
CA GLU A 165 4.44 -0.38 -4.56
C GLU A 165 4.06 -1.87 -4.65
N PRO A 166 2.86 -2.27 -4.19
CA PRO A 166 2.51 -3.67 -4.02
C PRO A 166 2.45 -4.49 -5.31
N VAL A 167 2.49 -3.84 -6.47
CA VAL A 167 2.30 -4.48 -7.79
C VAL A 167 3.48 -4.31 -8.76
N SER A 168 4.58 -3.69 -8.33
CA SER A 168 5.68 -3.26 -9.22
C SER A 168 6.41 -4.40 -9.95
N SER A 169 6.39 -5.63 -9.41
CA SER A 169 7.10 -6.79 -9.96
C SER A 169 6.16 -7.89 -10.48
N LEU A 170 4.88 -7.57 -10.68
CA LEU A 170 3.84 -8.53 -11.01
C LEU A 170 3.36 -8.37 -12.45
N ASP A 171 2.96 -9.46 -13.08
CA ASP A 171 2.17 -9.43 -14.30
C ASP A 171 0.74 -8.91 -14.04
N ILE A 172 0.00 -8.60 -15.10
CA ILE A 172 -1.31 -7.97 -15.03
C ILE A 172 -2.30 -8.78 -14.18
N ALA A 173 -2.34 -10.10 -14.31
CA ALA A 173 -3.28 -10.94 -13.56
C ALA A 173 -3.01 -10.88 -12.06
N HIS A 174 -1.74 -10.96 -11.66
CA HIS A 174 -1.34 -10.88 -10.27
C HIS A 174 -1.45 -9.45 -9.70
N GLN A 175 -1.27 -8.40 -10.54
CA GLN A 175 -1.54 -7.01 -10.14
C GLN A 175 -3.01 -6.84 -9.75
N LEU A 176 -3.94 -7.33 -10.58
CA LEU A 176 -5.37 -7.29 -10.30
C LEU A 176 -5.70 -8.08 -9.03
N GLN A 177 -5.18 -9.29 -8.87
CA GLN A 177 -5.38 -10.11 -7.67
C GLN A 177 -4.95 -9.38 -6.40
N VAL A 178 -3.76 -8.76 -6.38
CA VAL A 178 -3.25 -8.00 -5.22
C VAL A 178 -4.15 -6.82 -4.90
N MET A 179 -4.59 -6.08 -5.92
CA MET A 179 -5.46 -4.93 -5.73
C MET A 179 -6.88 -5.34 -5.31
N ASP A 180 -7.40 -6.47 -5.80
CA ASP A 180 -8.67 -7.03 -5.34
C ASP A 180 -8.62 -7.44 -3.87
N ILE A 181 -7.50 -8.04 -3.41
CA ILE A 181 -7.26 -8.35 -2.00
C ILE A 181 -7.26 -7.06 -1.16
N ALA A 182 -6.55 -6.02 -1.60
CA ALA A 182 -6.50 -4.73 -0.90
C ALA A 182 -7.89 -4.08 -0.82
N ARG A 183 -8.63 -4.05 -1.93
CA ARG A 183 -10.01 -3.52 -1.97
C ARG A 183 -10.98 -4.36 -1.12
N GLY A 184 -10.85 -5.68 -1.15
CA GLY A 184 -11.62 -6.59 -0.29
C GLY A 184 -11.38 -6.33 1.20
N PHE A 185 -10.11 -6.10 1.58
CA PHE A 185 -9.74 -5.73 2.95
C PHE A 185 -10.39 -4.40 3.38
N ALA A 186 -10.35 -3.38 2.52
CA ALA A 186 -11.01 -2.10 2.78
C ALA A 186 -12.53 -2.30 2.96
N ARG A 187 -13.20 -2.94 1.99
CA ARG A 187 -14.66 -3.18 2.03
C ARG A 187 -15.12 -3.98 3.26
N ALA A 188 -14.24 -4.79 3.82
CA ALA A 188 -14.50 -5.51 5.07
C ALA A 188 -14.29 -4.64 6.34
N GLY A 189 -14.15 -3.32 6.18
CA GLY A 189 -14.07 -2.34 7.26
C GLY A 189 -12.63 -1.97 7.67
N GLY A 190 -11.61 -2.51 7.03
CA GLY A 190 -10.23 -2.05 7.19
C GLY A 190 -9.95 -0.75 6.44
N GLY A 191 -8.76 -0.19 6.60
CA GLY A 191 -8.27 0.92 5.79
C GLY A 191 -7.04 0.52 4.99
N VAL A 192 -6.89 1.04 3.78
CA VAL A 192 -5.73 0.77 2.93
C VAL A 192 -5.09 2.06 2.47
N ILE A 193 -3.76 2.16 2.62
CA ILE A 193 -2.95 3.18 1.94
C ILE A 193 -1.97 2.46 1.03
N ALA A 194 -1.96 2.79 -0.26
CA ALA A 194 -1.07 2.18 -1.24
C ALA A 194 -0.29 3.25 -2.02
N VAL A 195 1.04 3.13 -2.04
CA VAL A 195 1.87 3.88 -2.99
C VAL A 195 1.77 3.18 -4.33
N MET A 196 1.35 3.93 -5.36
CA MET A 196 1.10 3.40 -6.69
C MET A 196 1.88 4.18 -7.76
N HIS A 197 2.31 3.46 -8.81
CA HIS A 197 2.91 4.07 -10.01
C HIS A 197 1.96 4.03 -11.21
N ASP A 198 1.16 2.97 -11.32
CA ASP A 198 0.18 2.82 -12.41
C ASP A 198 -1.07 3.65 -12.12
N LEU A 199 -1.30 4.69 -12.94
CA LEU A 199 -2.45 5.58 -12.82
C LEU A 199 -3.76 4.89 -13.23
N ASN A 200 -3.72 3.89 -14.13
CA ASN A 200 -4.91 3.15 -14.54
C ASN A 200 -5.38 2.21 -13.43
N LEU A 201 -4.46 1.48 -12.80
CA LEU A 201 -4.79 0.68 -11.61
C LEU A 201 -5.24 1.59 -10.45
N THR A 202 -4.63 2.76 -10.30
CA THR A 202 -5.07 3.75 -9.30
C THR A 202 -6.50 4.20 -9.57
N ALA A 203 -6.83 4.56 -10.80
CA ALA A 203 -8.18 4.97 -11.17
C ALA A 203 -9.23 3.87 -10.96
N LEU A 204 -8.83 2.60 -11.16
CA LEU A 204 -9.70 1.44 -11.03
C LEU A 204 -9.98 1.06 -9.57
N TYR A 205 -9.00 1.20 -8.69
CA TYR A 205 -9.04 0.62 -7.34
C TYR A 205 -9.13 1.63 -6.19
N ALA A 206 -8.66 2.86 -6.39
CA ALA A 206 -8.64 3.85 -5.31
C ALA A 206 -9.98 4.56 -5.15
N ASP A 207 -10.39 4.76 -3.89
CA ASP A 207 -11.52 5.61 -3.52
C ASP A 207 -11.05 7.06 -3.35
N ARG A 208 -9.79 7.25 -2.92
CA ARG A 208 -9.13 8.54 -2.76
C ARG A 208 -7.71 8.49 -3.34
N VAL A 209 -7.29 9.60 -3.92
CA VAL A 209 -5.96 9.76 -4.51
C VAL A 209 -5.27 10.99 -3.90
N ALA A 210 -4.07 10.81 -3.38
CA ALA A 210 -3.16 11.88 -3.00
C ALA A 210 -2.05 11.99 -4.05
N LEU A 211 -2.05 13.04 -4.83
CA LEU A 211 -1.00 13.31 -5.82
C LEU A 211 0.10 14.17 -5.18
N LEU A 212 1.32 13.65 -5.20
CA LEU A 212 2.50 14.33 -4.70
C LEU A 212 3.42 14.76 -5.85
N ALA A 213 3.92 15.99 -5.78
CA ALA A 213 5.01 16.45 -6.62
C ALA A 213 5.95 17.35 -5.81
N THR A 214 7.26 17.25 -6.05
CA THR A 214 8.29 18.08 -5.41
C THR A 214 8.18 18.19 -3.88
N GLY A 215 7.76 17.11 -3.20
CA GLY A 215 7.62 17.06 -1.74
C GLY A 215 6.37 17.74 -1.19
N LYS A 216 5.39 18.10 -2.03
CA LYS A 216 4.10 18.69 -1.64
C LYS A 216 2.94 17.86 -2.16
N ARG A 217 1.78 17.95 -1.49
CA ARG A 217 0.53 17.43 -2.02
C ARG A 217 -0.06 18.43 -3.01
N MET A 218 -0.11 18.06 -4.29
CA MET A 218 -0.70 18.87 -5.35
C MET A 218 -2.22 18.81 -5.33
N ALA A 219 -2.77 17.59 -5.16
CA ALA A 219 -4.20 17.37 -5.13
C ALA A 219 -4.55 16.22 -4.18
N PHE A 220 -5.79 16.21 -3.67
CA PHE A 220 -6.37 15.12 -2.89
C PHE A 220 -7.88 15.08 -3.10
N GLY A 221 -8.40 13.95 -3.53
CA GLY A 221 -9.81 13.80 -3.82
C GLY A 221 -10.14 12.42 -4.40
N ARG A 222 -11.29 12.29 -5.01
CA ARG A 222 -11.65 11.10 -5.79
C ARG A 222 -10.78 11.00 -7.04
N PRO A 223 -10.60 9.80 -7.64
CA PRO A 223 -9.80 9.66 -8.86
C PRO A 223 -10.19 10.65 -9.96
N GLN A 224 -11.48 10.87 -10.20
CA GLN A 224 -11.98 11.78 -11.25
C GLN A 224 -11.63 13.25 -10.98
N GLU A 225 -11.43 13.64 -9.72
CA GLU A 225 -11.09 15.01 -9.30
C GLU A 225 -9.58 15.27 -9.39
N VAL A 226 -8.77 14.23 -9.24
CA VAL A 226 -7.30 14.33 -9.15
C VAL A 226 -6.61 13.94 -10.47
N LEU A 227 -7.12 12.90 -11.14
CA LEU A 227 -6.54 12.40 -12.39
C LEU A 227 -7.13 13.17 -13.58
N THR A 228 -6.76 14.45 -13.71
CA THR A 228 -7.15 15.34 -14.83
C THR A 228 -5.95 15.70 -15.68
N ASP A 229 -6.19 16.11 -16.93
CA ASP A 229 -5.14 16.52 -17.86
C ASP A 229 -4.22 17.59 -17.26
N GLU A 230 -4.81 18.62 -16.65
CA GLU A 230 -4.12 19.76 -16.07
C GLU A 230 -3.26 19.34 -14.87
N ILE A 231 -3.87 18.70 -13.88
CA ILE A 231 -3.18 18.31 -12.63
C ILE A 231 -2.06 17.32 -12.91
N LEU A 232 -2.30 16.32 -13.78
CA LEU A 232 -1.28 15.34 -14.13
C LEU A 232 -0.15 15.95 -14.96
N SER A 233 -0.48 16.79 -15.95
CA SER A 233 0.55 17.44 -16.77
C SER A 233 1.47 18.32 -15.94
N ASP A 234 0.91 19.06 -14.99
CA ASP A 234 1.67 19.87 -14.03
C ASP A 234 2.57 19.02 -13.13
N ALA A 235 2.02 17.96 -12.55
CA ALA A 235 2.75 17.11 -11.62
C ALA A 235 3.89 16.33 -12.29
N TYR A 236 3.66 15.83 -13.52
CA TYR A 236 4.63 15.00 -14.25
C TYR A 236 5.55 15.80 -15.19
N GLY A 237 5.26 17.09 -15.43
CA GLY A 237 6.07 17.98 -16.28
C GLY A 237 6.01 17.61 -17.78
N CYS A 238 4.95 16.97 -18.23
CA CYS A 238 4.72 16.64 -19.64
C CYS A 238 3.22 16.67 -19.95
N ALA A 239 2.84 16.93 -21.20
CA ALA A 239 1.44 16.94 -21.61
C ALA A 239 0.84 15.54 -21.55
N LEU A 240 -0.10 15.33 -20.61
CA LEU A 240 -0.83 14.10 -20.44
C LEU A 240 -2.31 14.32 -20.80
N ARG A 241 -2.94 13.29 -21.36
CA ARG A 241 -4.37 13.27 -21.67
C ARG A 241 -5.03 12.10 -20.97
N VAL A 242 -6.02 12.40 -20.17
CA VAL A 242 -6.83 11.41 -19.44
C VAL A 242 -8.01 10.97 -20.30
N SER A 243 -8.32 9.67 -20.25
CA SER A 243 -9.44 9.08 -21.02
C SER A 243 -9.36 9.31 -22.55
N ALA A 244 -8.18 9.64 -23.06
CA ALA A 244 -7.94 9.78 -24.49
C ALA A 244 -7.35 8.47 -25.06
N PRO A 245 -7.96 7.85 -26.08
CA PRO A 245 -7.36 6.71 -26.74
C PRO A 245 -6.08 7.14 -27.48
N PRO A 246 -5.10 6.24 -27.66
CA PRO A 246 -3.95 6.52 -28.51
C PRO A 246 -4.39 6.74 -29.98
N PRO A 247 -3.51 7.30 -30.81
CA PRO A 247 -3.78 7.45 -32.24
C PRO A 247 -4.21 6.14 -32.91
N ALA A 248 -5.03 6.24 -33.97
CA ALA A 248 -5.55 5.08 -34.68
C ALA A 248 -4.41 4.13 -35.11
N GLY A 249 -4.62 2.82 -34.92
CA GLY A 249 -3.65 1.77 -35.25
C GLY A 249 -2.66 1.43 -34.13
N ILE A 250 -2.65 2.15 -33.01
CA ILE A 250 -1.83 1.78 -31.84
C ILE A 250 -2.70 0.97 -30.87
N PRO A 251 -2.42 -0.35 -30.68
CA PRO A 251 -3.15 -1.14 -29.71
C PRO A 251 -2.80 -0.69 -28.27
N PHE A 252 -3.79 -0.71 -27.38
CA PHE A 252 -3.62 -0.47 -25.96
C PHE A 252 -4.39 -1.48 -25.14
N VAL A 253 -3.88 -1.79 -23.94
CA VAL A 253 -4.48 -2.77 -23.03
C VAL A 253 -4.78 -2.07 -21.72
N LEU A 254 -6.03 -2.15 -21.27
CA LEU A 254 -6.46 -1.58 -19.99
C LEU A 254 -6.91 -2.69 -19.04
N PRO A 255 -6.40 -2.72 -17.81
CA PRO A 255 -6.70 -3.79 -16.85
C PRO A 255 -8.19 -3.93 -16.52
N HIS A 256 -8.99 -2.87 -16.64
CA HIS A 256 -10.42 -2.88 -16.33
C HIS A 256 -11.26 -3.75 -17.27
N ALA A 257 -10.73 -4.13 -18.42
CA ALA A 257 -11.39 -5.04 -19.37
C ALA A 257 -11.08 -6.52 -19.07
N ALA A 258 -10.23 -6.82 -18.09
CA ALA A 258 -9.98 -8.20 -17.69
C ALA A 258 -11.19 -8.74 -16.92
N SER A 259 -11.87 -9.71 -17.51
CA SER A 259 -12.88 -10.53 -16.81
C SER A 259 -12.15 -11.52 -15.91
N ALA A 260 -12.51 -11.57 -14.64
CA ALA A 260 -12.05 -12.60 -13.71
C ALA A 260 -12.65 -13.95 -14.04
#